data_496ed5303e18c27a8ed498602ce0d6b5
#
_entry.id   496ed5303e18c27a8ed498602ce0d6b5
#
_cell.length_a   1.000
_cell.length_b   1.000
_cell.length_c   1.000
_cell.angle_alpha   90.00
_cell.angle_beta   90.00
_cell.angle_gamma   90.00
#
_symmetry.space_group_name_H-M   'P 1'
#
loop_
_entity.id
_entity.type
_entity.pdbx_description
1 polymer ?
#
loop_
_entity_poly.entity_id
_entity_poly.type
_entity_poly.pdbx_seq_one_letter_code
_entity_poly.pdbx_strand_id
1 'polypeptide(L)'
;MMFTLSGLVNLAFAQTYEMILVSVALIGVGSSIFHPEATRMARYAAGRRQGLAQGIFQVGGQTGGALGPVFAAFIIVPWGLSSLAWFAVLALLAMLLLIWIGSKQREISAEFMALRAQRETEIEMPIHTPITIGIGLVVLTFLMFTKNFYGESFRSFYTFYLIERFGLSIPASQLMLFIFLFAAAAGVLIGGIVGDRIGRYKIIWISVLGPLPFTLVLPYADLLWTGVLTITINVIMASAFASILIYAIELVPNRIGLIGGLFYGLNFGLGGVAAAFLGVLTENYGVETMYFICSFLPLAGLMAWFLPRIEEG
;
A
#
# COMPACT_ATOMS: atom_id res chain seq x y z
N MET A 1 11.93 -7.89 11.98
CA MET A 1 11.73 -7.02 13.17
C MET A 1 13.03 -6.51 13.79
N MET A 2 14.10 -7.30 13.95
CA MET A 2 15.37 -6.77 14.48
C MET A 2 15.94 -5.63 13.63
N PHE A 3 15.95 -5.78 12.31
CA PHE A 3 16.37 -4.70 11.40
C PHE A 3 15.51 -3.43 11.56
N THR A 4 14.18 -3.59 11.68
CA THR A 4 13.28 -2.45 11.90
C THR A 4 13.56 -1.75 13.23
N LEU A 5 13.77 -2.54 14.31
CA LEU A 5 14.11 -2.01 15.62
C LEU A 5 15.46 -1.25 15.59
N SER A 6 16.50 -1.88 15.02
CA SER A 6 17.82 -1.25 14.90
C SER A 6 17.77 0.01 14.06
N GLY A 7 17.05 -0.01 12.93
CA GLY A 7 16.86 1.16 12.08
C GLY A 7 16.12 2.28 12.80
N LEU A 8 15.07 1.97 13.57
CA LEU A 8 14.31 2.97 14.32
C LEU A 8 15.15 3.63 15.43
N VAL A 9 15.92 2.84 16.18
CA VAL A 9 16.81 3.35 17.21
C VAL A 9 17.91 4.21 16.58
N ASN A 10 18.53 3.74 15.49
CA ASN A 10 19.56 4.52 14.80
C ASN A 10 18.99 5.83 14.23
N LEU A 11 17.75 5.81 13.70
CA LEU A 11 17.09 7.02 13.21
C LEU A 11 16.83 8.04 14.32
N ALA A 12 16.45 7.59 15.52
CA ALA A 12 16.20 8.47 16.67
C ALA A 12 17.44 9.29 17.09
N PHE A 13 18.62 8.77 16.83
CA PHE A 13 19.90 9.40 17.18
C PHE A 13 20.71 9.82 15.94
N ALA A 14 20.11 9.85 14.76
CA ALA A 14 20.78 10.23 13.53
C ALA A 14 21.18 11.71 13.55
N GLN A 15 22.48 11.97 13.32
CA GLN A 15 23.04 13.32 13.25
C GLN A 15 23.46 13.72 11.84
N THR A 16 23.58 12.75 10.92
CA THR A 16 23.97 12.99 9.53
C THR A 16 22.94 12.39 8.57
N TYR A 17 22.95 12.89 7.35
CA TYR A 17 22.06 12.40 6.29
C TYR A 17 22.32 10.91 5.99
N GLU A 18 23.58 10.49 6.00
CA GLU A 18 23.95 9.09 5.77
C GLU A 18 23.39 8.17 6.87
N MET A 19 23.39 8.61 8.13
CA MET A 19 22.75 7.86 9.23
C MET A 19 21.26 7.72 9.00
N ILE A 20 20.57 8.75 8.52
CA ILE A 20 19.15 8.68 8.16
C ILE A 20 18.94 7.65 7.05
N LEU A 21 19.74 7.69 5.98
CA LEU A 21 19.63 6.74 4.86
C LEU A 21 19.83 5.29 5.32
N VAL A 22 20.86 5.03 6.12
CA VAL A 22 21.13 3.69 6.67
C VAL A 22 19.96 3.22 7.55
N SER A 23 19.44 4.12 8.39
CA SER A 23 18.30 3.81 9.27
C SER A 23 17.05 3.42 8.49
N VAL A 24 16.71 4.20 7.46
CA VAL A 24 15.55 3.95 6.60
C VAL A 24 15.75 2.65 5.80
N ALA A 25 16.98 2.40 5.31
CA ALA A 25 17.31 1.15 4.62
C ALA A 25 17.12 -0.08 5.54
N LEU A 26 17.56 0.00 6.80
CA LEU A 26 17.35 -1.07 7.79
C LEU A 26 15.86 -1.30 8.06
N ILE A 27 15.08 -0.24 8.23
CA ILE A 27 13.61 -0.33 8.40
C ILE A 27 12.99 -0.98 7.16
N GLY A 28 13.41 -0.58 5.96
CA GLY A 28 12.94 -1.15 4.69
C GLY A 28 13.22 -2.64 4.56
N VAL A 29 14.44 -3.09 4.90
CA VAL A 29 14.81 -4.52 4.92
C VAL A 29 13.92 -5.29 5.93
N GLY A 30 13.72 -4.74 7.12
CA GLY A 30 12.83 -5.36 8.12
C GLY A 30 11.38 -5.48 7.62
N SER A 31 10.88 -4.46 6.94
CA SER A 31 9.54 -4.40 6.35
C SER A 31 9.37 -5.39 5.20
N SER A 32 10.37 -5.51 4.31
CA SER A 32 10.33 -6.41 3.15
C SER A 32 10.23 -7.89 3.54
N ILE A 33 10.80 -8.26 4.68
CA ILE A 33 10.68 -9.62 5.24
C ILE A 33 9.35 -9.82 5.96
N PHE A 34 8.89 -8.78 6.68
CA PHE A 34 7.71 -8.88 7.53
C PHE A 34 6.40 -9.02 6.72
N HIS A 35 6.20 -8.20 5.69
CA HIS A 35 4.93 -8.14 4.98
C HIS A 35 4.51 -9.44 4.29
N PRO A 36 5.39 -10.14 3.52
CA PRO A 36 5.03 -11.41 2.92
C PRO A 36 4.70 -12.47 3.97
N GLU A 37 5.47 -12.52 5.05
CA GLU A 37 5.29 -13.51 6.11
C GLU A 37 4.00 -13.27 6.90
N ALA A 38 3.72 -12.02 7.29
CA ALA A 38 2.48 -11.66 7.98
C ALA A 38 1.25 -11.91 7.10
N THR A 39 1.33 -11.62 5.79
CA THR A 39 0.28 -11.95 4.82
C THR A 39 0.04 -13.46 4.74
N ARG A 40 1.11 -14.26 4.73
CA ARG A 40 1.03 -15.72 4.75
C ARG A 40 0.34 -16.23 6.02
N MET A 41 0.70 -15.66 7.17
CA MET A 41 0.09 -15.99 8.46
C MET A 41 -1.39 -15.62 8.53
N ALA A 42 -1.76 -14.44 8.05
CA ALA A 42 -3.15 -14.01 7.97
C ALA A 42 -3.99 -14.98 7.13
N ARG A 43 -3.45 -15.50 6.04
CA ARG A 43 -4.11 -16.52 5.21
C ARG A 43 -4.29 -17.85 5.94
N TYR A 44 -3.29 -18.31 6.68
CA TYR A 44 -3.40 -19.56 7.47
C TYR A 44 -4.48 -19.45 8.56
N ALA A 45 -4.57 -18.30 9.22
CA ALA A 45 -5.58 -18.05 10.24
C ALA A 45 -7.01 -17.88 9.68
N ALA A 46 -7.15 -17.60 8.38
CA ALA A 46 -8.41 -17.19 7.75
C ALA A 46 -9.39 -18.34 7.48
N GLY A 47 -8.93 -19.58 7.38
CA GLY A 47 -9.73 -20.69 6.93
C GLY A 47 -10.40 -20.41 5.57
N ARG A 48 -11.74 -20.42 5.54
CA ARG A 48 -12.53 -20.12 4.34
C ARG A 48 -12.64 -18.61 4.01
N ARG A 49 -12.34 -17.72 4.97
CA ARG A 49 -12.55 -16.26 4.84
C ARG A 49 -11.25 -15.51 4.52
N GLN A 50 -10.53 -15.94 3.50
CA GLN A 50 -9.20 -15.39 3.17
C GLN A 50 -9.23 -13.88 2.84
N GLY A 51 -10.27 -13.41 2.14
CA GLY A 51 -10.47 -12.01 1.82
C GLY A 51 -10.63 -11.13 3.07
N LEU A 52 -11.45 -11.57 4.02
CA LEU A 52 -11.65 -10.86 5.29
C LEU A 52 -10.36 -10.75 6.10
N ALA A 53 -9.61 -11.85 6.23
CA ALA A 53 -8.36 -11.83 7.00
C ALA A 53 -7.30 -10.92 6.35
N GLN A 54 -7.16 -10.98 5.03
CA GLN A 54 -6.30 -10.08 4.29
C GLN A 54 -6.76 -8.63 4.42
N GLY A 55 -8.08 -8.39 4.38
CA GLY A 55 -8.66 -7.06 4.59
C GLY A 55 -8.33 -6.49 5.98
N ILE A 56 -8.52 -7.28 7.05
CA ILE A 56 -8.18 -6.87 8.42
C ILE A 56 -6.68 -6.56 8.56
N PHE A 57 -5.81 -7.41 8.00
CA PHE A 57 -4.38 -7.17 7.98
C PHE A 57 -4.03 -5.84 7.29
N GLN A 58 -4.61 -5.60 6.12
CA GLN A 58 -4.39 -4.36 5.37
C GLN A 58 -4.90 -3.12 6.09
N VAL A 59 -6.07 -3.20 6.73
CA VAL A 59 -6.60 -2.11 7.56
C VAL A 59 -5.65 -1.76 8.70
N GLY A 60 -5.08 -2.77 9.37
CA GLY A 60 -4.06 -2.56 10.39
C GLY A 60 -2.83 -1.83 9.84
N GLY A 61 -2.32 -2.25 8.69
CA GLY A 61 -1.19 -1.60 8.00
C GLY A 61 -1.49 -0.16 7.58
N GLN A 62 -2.64 0.08 6.96
CA GLN A 62 -3.05 1.42 6.52
C GLN A 62 -3.27 2.37 7.72
N THR A 63 -3.91 1.88 8.79
CA THR A 63 -4.12 2.67 10.01
C THR A 63 -2.78 3.01 10.68
N GLY A 64 -1.86 2.05 10.77
CA GLY A 64 -0.51 2.29 11.29
C GLY A 64 0.25 3.33 10.48
N GLY A 65 0.21 3.23 9.14
CA GLY A 65 0.81 4.21 8.24
C GLY A 65 0.18 5.60 8.37
N ALA A 66 -1.14 5.67 8.54
CA ALA A 66 -1.85 6.93 8.72
C ALA A 66 -1.50 7.64 10.05
N LEU A 67 -1.23 6.89 11.11
CA LEU A 67 -0.82 7.47 12.40
C LEU A 67 0.56 8.13 12.36
N GLY A 68 1.42 7.80 11.38
CA GLY A 68 2.76 8.38 11.23
C GLY A 68 2.76 9.91 11.22
N PRO A 69 2.02 10.59 10.34
CA PRO A 69 1.89 12.05 10.33
C PRO A 69 1.40 12.66 11.64
N VAL A 70 0.47 12.00 12.34
CA VAL A 70 -0.02 12.45 13.66
C VAL A 70 1.10 12.41 14.68
N PHE A 71 1.85 11.30 14.73
CA PHE A 71 3.01 11.20 15.62
C PHE A 71 4.10 12.19 15.25
N ALA A 72 4.32 12.44 13.96
CA ALA A 72 5.24 13.46 13.52
C ALA A 72 4.83 14.85 14.03
N ALA A 73 3.57 15.23 13.86
CA ALA A 73 3.07 16.55 14.25
C ALA A 73 3.08 16.80 15.77
N PHE A 74 2.66 15.81 16.55
CA PHE A 74 2.40 15.99 17.99
C PHE A 74 3.50 15.44 18.90
N ILE A 75 4.39 14.62 18.39
CA ILE A 75 5.50 14.03 19.18
C ILE A 75 6.86 14.48 18.64
N ILE A 76 7.13 14.24 17.33
CA ILE A 76 8.47 14.44 16.79
C ILE A 76 8.78 15.94 16.63
N VAL A 77 7.84 16.74 16.10
CA VAL A 77 8.02 18.17 15.89
C VAL A 77 8.27 18.90 17.22
N PRO A 78 7.49 18.69 18.30
CA PRO A 78 7.73 19.39 19.56
C PRO A 78 8.88 18.82 20.40
N TRP A 79 9.16 17.50 20.34
CA TRP A 79 10.13 16.84 21.24
C TRP A 79 11.41 16.38 20.55
N GLY A 80 11.51 16.64 19.23
CA GLY A 80 12.68 16.33 18.42
C GLY A 80 12.77 14.86 17.98
N LEU A 81 13.75 14.59 17.12
CA LEU A 81 13.94 13.30 16.47
C LEU A 81 14.20 12.16 17.48
N SER A 82 14.83 12.45 18.61
CA SER A 82 15.12 11.47 19.67
C SER A 82 13.86 10.84 20.27
N SER A 83 12.70 11.51 20.18
CA SER A 83 11.41 10.95 20.61
C SER A 83 10.99 9.71 19.82
N LEU A 84 11.55 9.47 18.63
CA LEU A 84 11.36 8.24 17.87
C LEU A 84 11.83 7.00 18.65
N ALA A 85 12.78 7.13 19.57
CA ALA A 85 13.22 6.02 20.41
C ALA A 85 12.06 5.38 21.22
N TRP A 86 11.02 6.13 21.54
CA TRP A 86 9.88 5.60 22.26
C TRP A 86 9.10 4.58 21.43
N PHE A 87 9.08 4.75 20.11
CA PHE A 87 8.44 3.78 19.21
C PHE A 87 9.22 2.47 19.11
N ALA A 88 10.48 2.43 19.54
CA ALA A 88 11.25 1.19 19.68
C ALA A 88 10.57 0.21 20.66
N VAL A 89 9.87 0.70 21.68
CA VAL A 89 9.08 -0.13 22.60
C VAL A 89 7.96 -0.84 21.85
N LEU A 90 7.26 -0.15 20.94
CA LEU A 90 6.22 -0.78 20.12
C LEU A 90 6.81 -1.83 19.17
N ALA A 91 7.99 -1.57 18.60
CA ALA A 91 8.69 -2.54 17.76
C ALA A 91 9.13 -3.78 18.54
N LEU A 92 9.56 -3.62 19.80
CA LEU A 92 9.85 -4.73 20.72
C LEU A 92 8.61 -5.54 21.05
N LEU A 93 7.49 -4.89 21.38
CA LEU A 93 6.22 -5.56 21.65
C LEU A 93 5.73 -6.34 20.42
N ALA A 94 5.83 -5.75 19.23
CA ALA A 94 5.49 -6.42 17.99
C ALA A 94 6.40 -7.64 17.75
N MET A 95 7.69 -7.55 18.06
CA MET A 95 8.64 -8.66 17.96
C MET A 95 8.27 -9.80 18.91
N LEU A 96 7.93 -9.50 20.16
CA LEU A 96 7.51 -10.49 21.15
C LEU A 96 6.20 -11.19 20.75
N LEU A 97 5.23 -10.43 20.25
CA LEU A 97 3.97 -10.97 19.69
C LEU A 97 4.24 -11.92 18.51
N LEU A 98 5.14 -11.56 17.60
CA LEU A 98 5.47 -12.41 16.45
C LEU A 98 6.20 -13.69 16.87
N ILE A 99 7.07 -13.62 17.88
CA ILE A 99 7.72 -14.82 18.43
C ILE A 99 6.66 -15.75 19.05
N TRP A 100 5.73 -15.17 19.83
CA TRP A 100 4.63 -15.94 20.43
C TRP A 100 3.70 -16.57 19.38
N ILE A 101 3.29 -15.80 18.37
CA ILE A 101 2.48 -16.31 17.26
C ILE A 101 3.26 -17.40 16.49
N GLY A 102 4.55 -17.18 16.19
CA GLY A 102 5.39 -18.14 15.47
C GLY A 102 5.59 -19.47 16.22
N SER A 103 5.62 -19.45 17.56
CA SER A 103 5.68 -20.69 18.36
C SER A 103 4.38 -21.51 18.24
N LYS A 104 3.23 -20.83 18.25
CA LYS A 104 1.92 -21.48 18.06
C LYS A 104 1.68 -21.96 16.63
N GLN A 105 2.22 -21.25 15.64
CA GLN A 105 2.06 -21.58 14.22
C GLN A 105 2.74 -22.91 13.85
N ARG A 106 3.80 -23.32 14.51
CA ARG A 106 4.45 -24.63 14.25
C ARG A 106 3.49 -25.80 14.45
N GLU A 107 2.60 -25.72 15.43
CA GLU A 107 1.59 -26.74 15.70
C GLU A 107 0.50 -26.75 14.60
N ILE A 108 0.01 -25.56 14.21
CA ILE A 108 -1.04 -25.40 13.20
C ILE A 108 -0.52 -25.68 11.77
N SER A 109 0.75 -25.34 11.50
CA SER A 109 1.35 -25.55 10.17
C SER A 109 1.52 -27.03 9.83
N ALA A 110 1.80 -27.89 10.79
CA ALA A 110 1.92 -29.33 10.55
C ALA A 110 0.58 -29.94 10.09
N GLU A 111 -0.52 -29.55 10.73
CA GLU A 111 -1.88 -29.97 10.38
C GLU A 111 -2.33 -29.41 9.03
N PHE A 112 -2.02 -28.13 8.76
CA PHE A 112 -2.36 -27.47 7.50
C PHE A 112 -1.52 -27.98 6.31
N MET A 113 -0.25 -28.30 6.53
CA MET A 113 0.60 -28.94 5.51
C MET A 113 0.10 -30.34 5.16
N ALA A 114 -0.39 -31.11 6.14
CA ALA A 114 -1.00 -32.41 5.89
C ALA A 114 -2.30 -32.29 5.06
N LEU A 115 -3.15 -31.32 5.40
CA LEU A 115 -4.38 -31.01 4.64
C LEU A 115 -4.08 -30.47 3.23
N ARG A 116 -3.02 -29.71 3.07
CA ARG A 116 -2.59 -29.17 1.78
C ARG A 116 -1.99 -30.26 0.88
N ALA A 117 -1.17 -31.14 1.42
CA ALA A 117 -0.63 -32.29 0.67
C ALA A 117 -1.73 -33.19 0.10
N GLN A 118 -2.89 -33.28 0.77
CA GLN A 118 -4.06 -33.99 0.27
C GLN A 118 -4.80 -33.24 -0.85
N ARG A 119 -4.70 -31.89 -0.92
CA ARG A 119 -5.33 -31.04 -1.94
C ARG A 119 -4.46 -30.79 -3.16
N GLU A 120 -3.15 -30.87 -3.05
CA GLU A 120 -2.19 -30.65 -4.16
C GLU A 120 -2.22 -31.69 -5.27
N THR A 121 -3.10 -32.70 -5.18
CA THR A 121 -3.37 -33.65 -6.28
C THR A 121 -4.26 -33.09 -7.39
N GLU A 122 -4.91 -31.97 -7.20
CA GLU A 122 -5.61 -31.24 -8.27
C GLU A 122 -4.75 -30.07 -8.76
N ILE A 123 -3.91 -30.34 -9.76
CA ILE A 123 -3.19 -29.29 -10.52
C ILE A 123 -4.26 -28.55 -11.33
N GLU A 124 -4.72 -27.42 -10.81
CA GLU A 124 -5.52 -26.49 -11.62
C GLU A 124 -4.66 -25.99 -12.77
N MET A 125 -4.96 -26.46 -13.99
CA MET A 125 -4.30 -25.97 -15.19
C MET A 125 -4.72 -24.52 -15.42
N PRO A 126 -3.80 -23.63 -15.80
CA PRO A 126 -4.15 -22.25 -16.10
C PRO A 126 -5.14 -22.21 -17.29
N ILE A 127 -6.26 -21.51 -17.08
CA ILE A 127 -7.37 -21.40 -18.06
C ILE A 127 -6.93 -20.61 -19.31
N HIS A 128 -5.85 -19.83 -19.21
CA HIS A 128 -5.39 -18.93 -20.25
C HIS A 128 -4.03 -19.36 -20.86
N THR A 129 -3.80 -18.95 -22.11
CA THR A 129 -2.52 -19.16 -22.76
C THR A 129 -1.38 -18.40 -22.07
N PRO A 130 -0.12 -18.86 -22.14
CA PRO A 130 1.02 -18.16 -21.53
C PRO A 130 1.15 -16.70 -21.96
N ILE A 131 0.81 -16.38 -23.20
CA ILE A 131 0.84 -15.01 -23.75
C ILE A 131 -0.24 -14.15 -23.07
N THR A 132 -1.46 -14.65 -22.93
CA THR A 132 -2.56 -13.95 -22.28
C THR A 132 -2.25 -13.69 -20.81
N ILE A 133 -1.68 -14.67 -20.11
CA ILE A 133 -1.20 -14.51 -18.72
C ILE A 133 -0.14 -13.41 -18.64
N GLY A 134 0.85 -13.44 -19.54
CA GLY A 134 1.92 -12.45 -19.60
C GLY A 134 1.37 -11.02 -19.78
N ILE A 135 0.45 -10.83 -20.73
CA ILE A 135 -0.23 -9.54 -20.97
C ILE A 135 -0.98 -9.10 -19.71
N GLY A 136 -1.76 -9.98 -19.08
CA GLY A 136 -2.51 -9.69 -17.87
C GLY A 136 -1.61 -9.23 -16.73
N LEU A 137 -0.50 -9.91 -16.46
CA LEU A 137 0.45 -9.55 -15.42
C LEU A 137 1.14 -8.20 -15.71
N VAL A 138 1.53 -7.93 -16.96
CA VAL A 138 2.13 -6.65 -17.36
C VAL A 138 1.14 -5.52 -17.16
N VAL A 139 -0.12 -5.68 -17.60
CA VAL A 139 -1.17 -4.68 -17.42
C VAL A 139 -1.44 -4.44 -15.95
N LEU A 140 -1.61 -5.47 -15.13
CA LEU A 140 -1.83 -5.32 -13.68
C LEU A 140 -0.66 -4.60 -12.99
N THR A 141 0.58 -4.95 -13.35
CA THR A 141 1.79 -4.28 -12.83
C THR A 141 1.80 -2.81 -13.21
N PHE A 142 1.47 -2.48 -14.46
CA PHE A 142 1.41 -1.11 -14.94
C PHE A 142 0.32 -0.30 -14.23
N LEU A 143 -0.88 -0.86 -14.07
CA LEU A 143 -1.97 -0.22 -13.34
C LEU A 143 -1.60 0.02 -11.88
N MET A 144 -0.94 -0.96 -11.24
CA MET A 144 -0.47 -0.82 -9.88
C MET A 144 0.62 0.25 -9.76
N PHE A 145 1.56 0.28 -10.71
CA PHE A 145 2.59 1.33 -10.77
C PHE A 145 1.94 2.72 -10.85
N THR A 146 1.01 2.93 -11.77
CA THR A 146 0.33 4.22 -11.95
C THR A 146 -0.41 4.66 -10.69
N LYS A 147 -1.12 3.75 -10.03
CA LYS A 147 -1.81 4.02 -8.76
C LYS A 147 -0.82 4.39 -7.65
N ASN A 148 0.29 3.65 -7.54
CA ASN A 148 1.31 3.94 -6.54
C ASN A 148 1.99 5.27 -6.81
N PHE A 149 2.31 5.56 -8.07
CA PHE A 149 2.91 6.81 -8.48
C PHE A 149 2.04 8.00 -8.06
N TYR A 150 0.73 7.93 -8.35
CA TYR A 150 -0.21 8.96 -7.91
C TYR A 150 -0.36 8.99 -6.38
N GLY A 151 -0.47 7.83 -5.72
CA GLY A 151 -0.53 7.75 -4.26
C GLY A 151 0.71 8.33 -3.58
N GLU A 152 1.89 8.17 -4.19
CA GLU A 152 3.15 8.69 -3.67
C GLU A 152 3.23 10.22 -3.74
N SER A 153 2.59 10.85 -4.73
CA SER A 153 2.48 12.31 -4.77
C SER A 153 1.82 12.88 -3.51
N PHE A 154 0.83 12.16 -2.95
CA PHE A 154 0.21 12.55 -1.68
C PHE A 154 1.07 12.20 -0.47
N ARG A 155 1.61 10.97 -0.39
CA ARG A 155 2.40 10.57 0.77
C ARG A 155 3.60 11.47 1.00
N SER A 156 4.29 11.85 -0.08
CA SER A 156 5.54 12.60 -0.02
C SER A 156 5.36 14.11 -0.15
N PHE A 157 4.34 14.58 -0.88
CA PHE A 157 4.27 16.00 -1.26
C PHE A 157 2.99 16.72 -0.82
N TYR A 158 1.99 16.01 -0.26
CA TYR A 158 0.71 16.64 0.09
C TYR A 158 0.85 17.74 1.16
N THR A 159 1.70 17.50 2.15
CA THR A 159 1.99 18.50 3.18
C THR A 159 2.59 19.78 2.59
N PHE A 160 3.53 19.63 1.65
CA PHE A 160 4.13 20.79 0.96
C PHE A 160 3.10 21.53 0.13
N TYR A 161 2.26 20.81 -0.61
CA TYR A 161 1.17 21.40 -1.40
C TYR A 161 0.20 22.20 -0.54
N LEU A 162 -0.20 21.68 0.62
CA LEU A 162 -1.12 22.36 1.54
C LEU A 162 -0.48 23.61 2.17
N ILE A 163 0.81 23.55 2.50
CA ILE A 163 1.54 24.71 3.07
C ILE A 163 1.72 25.77 1.99
N GLU A 164 2.20 25.40 0.80
CA GLU A 164 2.53 26.37 -0.26
C GLU A 164 1.28 27.03 -0.82
N ARG A 165 0.23 26.27 -1.10
CA ARG A 165 -0.99 26.78 -1.74
C ARG A 165 -1.95 27.47 -0.77
N PHE A 166 -2.12 26.94 0.43
CA PHE A 166 -3.14 27.40 1.38
C PHE A 166 -2.56 28.04 2.65
N GLY A 167 -1.24 28.09 2.81
CA GLY A 167 -0.60 28.66 3.98
C GLY A 167 -0.85 27.90 5.29
N LEU A 168 -1.14 26.59 5.23
CA LEU A 168 -1.42 25.81 6.41
C LEU A 168 -0.16 25.65 7.29
N SER A 169 -0.37 25.56 8.60
CA SER A 169 0.70 25.18 9.52
C SER A 169 1.09 23.71 9.33
N ILE A 170 2.31 23.34 9.72
CA ILE A 170 2.80 21.95 9.65
C ILE A 170 1.84 20.99 10.37
N PRO A 171 1.35 21.24 11.62
CA PRO A 171 0.43 20.33 12.28
C PRO A 171 -0.89 20.17 11.53
N ALA A 172 -1.45 21.26 10.96
CA ALA A 172 -2.71 21.19 10.22
C ALA A 172 -2.56 20.39 8.92
N SER A 173 -1.47 20.58 8.17
CA SER A 173 -1.19 19.82 6.95
C SER A 173 -0.92 18.34 7.24
N GLN A 174 -0.25 18.02 8.34
CA GLN A 174 -0.06 16.62 8.78
C GLN A 174 -1.38 15.96 9.17
N LEU A 175 -2.30 16.69 9.80
CA LEU A 175 -3.63 16.18 10.13
C LEU A 175 -4.44 15.88 8.86
N MET A 176 -4.36 16.74 7.84
CA MET A 176 -5.00 16.47 6.54
C MET A 176 -4.38 15.24 5.84
N LEU A 177 -3.06 15.08 5.93
CA LEU A 177 -2.37 13.88 5.43
C LEU A 177 -2.83 12.62 6.18
N PHE A 178 -2.98 12.69 7.50
CA PHE A 178 -3.55 11.60 8.30
C PHE A 178 -4.94 11.19 7.78
N ILE A 179 -5.83 12.16 7.60
CA ILE A 179 -7.22 11.90 7.14
C ILE A 179 -7.19 11.24 5.74
N PHE A 180 -6.34 11.74 4.84
CA PHE A 180 -6.13 11.14 3.53
C PHE A 180 -5.66 9.68 3.65
N LEU A 181 -4.63 9.41 4.42
CA LEU A 181 -4.08 8.06 4.57
C LEU A 181 -5.07 7.12 5.28
N PHE A 182 -5.80 7.61 6.28
CA PHE A 182 -6.82 6.84 6.99
C PHE A 182 -8.00 6.47 6.08
N ALA A 183 -8.34 7.32 5.11
CA ALA A 183 -9.37 7.04 4.11
C ALA A 183 -9.05 5.78 3.27
N ALA A 184 -7.75 5.44 3.10
CA ALA A 184 -7.36 4.20 2.44
C ALA A 184 -7.84 2.94 3.18
N ALA A 185 -7.87 2.96 4.52
CA ALA A 185 -8.39 1.85 5.31
C ALA A 185 -9.87 1.59 5.01
N ALA A 186 -10.66 2.66 4.95
CA ALA A 186 -12.07 2.58 4.55
C ALA A 186 -12.22 2.08 3.10
N GLY A 187 -11.37 2.59 2.19
CA GLY A 187 -11.36 2.17 0.78
C GLY A 187 -11.09 0.68 0.61
N VAL A 188 -10.11 0.14 1.34
CA VAL A 188 -9.79 -1.31 1.30
C VAL A 188 -10.97 -2.16 1.79
N LEU A 189 -11.64 -1.76 2.87
CA LEU A 189 -12.81 -2.49 3.39
C LEU A 189 -13.98 -2.44 2.42
N ILE A 190 -14.34 -1.24 1.94
CA ILE A 190 -15.40 -1.04 0.97
C ILE A 190 -15.10 -1.84 -0.30
N GLY A 191 -13.87 -1.76 -0.78
CA GLY A 191 -13.43 -2.43 -1.99
C GLY A 191 -13.47 -3.95 -1.89
N GLY A 192 -13.14 -4.53 -0.73
CA GLY A 192 -13.28 -5.95 -0.48
C GLY A 192 -14.76 -6.41 -0.58
N ILE A 193 -15.65 -5.69 0.13
CA ILE A 193 -17.09 -6.01 0.15
C ILE A 193 -17.73 -5.81 -1.24
N VAL A 194 -17.41 -4.71 -1.90
CA VAL A 194 -17.96 -4.36 -3.22
C VAL A 194 -17.38 -5.29 -4.29
N GLY A 195 -16.06 -5.55 -4.23
CA GLY A 195 -15.37 -6.44 -5.17
C GLY A 195 -15.93 -7.87 -5.17
N ASP A 196 -16.27 -8.40 -3.99
CA ASP A 196 -16.90 -9.71 -3.85
C ASP A 196 -18.33 -9.75 -4.46
N ARG A 197 -19.01 -8.60 -4.59
CA ARG A 197 -20.38 -8.51 -5.14
C ARG A 197 -20.44 -8.23 -6.64
N ILE A 198 -19.60 -7.29 -7.11
CA ILE A 198 -19.64 -6.83 -8.52
C ILE A 198 -18.59 -7.47 -9.41
N GLY A 199 -17.68 -8.23 -8.80
CA GLY A 199 -16.56 -8.90 -9.47
C GLY A 199 -15.28 -8.07 -9.48
N ARG A 200 -14.15 -8.77 -9.51
CA ARG A 200 -12.80 -8.18 -9.38
C ARG A 200 -12.41 -7.32 -10.57
N TYR A 201 -12.80 -7.72 -11.77
CA TYR A 201 -12.54 -6.96 -12.99
C TYR A 201 -13.15 -5.56 -12.91
N LYS A 202 -14.41 -5.45 -12.48
CA LYS A 202 -15.12 -4.17 -12.38
C LYS A 202 -14.54 -3.27 -11.29
N ILE A 203 -14.18 -3.83 -10.14
CA ILE A 203 -13.59 -3.02 -9.06
C ILE A 203 -12.20 -2.51 -9.43
N ILE A 204 -11.42 -3.25 -10.22
CA ILE A 204 -10.15 -2.76 -10.77
C ILE A 204 -10.42 -1.54 -11.66
N TRP A 205 -11.36 -1.60 -12.59
CA TRP A 205 -11.75 -0.48 -13.44
C TRP A 205 -12.17 0.75 -12.63
N ILE A 206 -13.09 0.56 -11.69
CA ILE A 206 -13.58 1.63 -10.82
C ILE A 206 -12.42 2.26 -10.05
N SER A 207 -11.49 1.47 -9.53
CA SER A 207 -10.41 1.98 -8.69
C SER A 207 -9.33 2.74 -9.46
N VAL A 208 -9.18 2.51 -10.75
CA VAL A 208 -8.15 3.18 -11.55
C VAL A 208 -8.73 4.37 -12.32
N LEU A 209 -9.88 4.21 -12.99
CA LEU A 209 -10.52 5.30 -13.74
C LEU A 209 -11.48 6.14 -12.91
N GLY A 210 -12.11 5.58 -11.89
CA GLY A 210 -13.04 6.30 -11.03
C GLY A 210 -12.48 7.55 -10.36
N PRO A 211 -11.20 7.60 -9.95
CA PRO A 211 -10.59 8.81 -9.42
C PRO A 211 -10.47 9.95 -10.43
N LEU A 212 -10.44 9.68 -11.74
CA LEU A 212 -10.12 10.65 -12.79
C LEU A 212 -10.88 11.97 -12.69
N PRO A 213 -12.22 12.01 -12.58
CA PRO A 213 -12.93 13.29 -12.50
C PRO A 213 -12.52 14.10 -11.27
N PHE A 214 -12.27 13.45 -10.16
CA PHE A 214 -11.85 14.08 -8.91
C PHE A 214 -10.40 14.58 -8.97
N THR A 215 -9.51 13.82 -9.61
CA THR A 215 -8.10 14.22 -9.76
C THR A 215 -7.95 15.42 -10.69
N LEU A 216 -8.75 15.52 -11.75
CA LEU A 216 -8.73 16.65 -12.68
C LEU A 216 -9.26 17.94 -12.03
N VAL A 217 -10.21 17.85 -11.09
CA VAL A 217 -10.76 19.01 -10.37
C VAL A 217 -9.84 19.45 -9.22
N LEU A 218 -9.09 18.54 -8.63
CA LEU A 218 -8.25 18.79 -7.44
C LEU A 218 -7.33 20.03 -7.56
N PRO A 219 -6.60 20.27 -8.67
CA PRO A 219 -5.72 21.43 -8.79
C PRO A 219 -6.44 22.79 -8.76
N TYR A 220 -7.76 22.80 -8.92
CA TYR A 220 -8.58 24.03 -8.95
C TYR A 220 -9.42 24.21 -7.68
N ALA A 221 -9.37 23.23 -6.77
CA ALA A 221 -10.19 23.21 -5.56
C ALA A 221 -9.69 24.20 -4.49
N ASP A 222 -10.61 24.70 -3.67
CA ASP A 222 -10.28 25.37 -2.42
C ASP A 222 -9.87 24.36 -1.33
N LEU A 223 -9.53 24.83 -0.15
CA LEU A 223 -9.05 23.96 0.93
C LEU A 223 -10.07 22.89 1.36
N LEU A 224 -11.36 23.27 1.48
CA LEU A 224 -12.42 22.35 1.88
C LEU A 224 -12.61 21.23 0.83
N TRP A 225 -12.75 21.64 -0.43
CA TRP A 225 -12.91 20.70 -1.54
C TRP A 225 -11.63 19.88 -1.77
N THR A 226 -10.45 20.44 -1.56
CA THR A 226 -9.19 19.67 -1.58
C THR A 226 -9.25 18.51 -0.57
N GLY A 227 -9.72 18.77 0.66
CA GLY A 227 -9.89 17.70 1.67
C GLY A 227 -10.91 16.64 1.22
N VAL A 228 -12.09 17.05 0.73
CA VAL A 228 -13.14 16.12 0.28
C VAL A 228 -12.68 15.29 -0.92
N LEU A 229 -12.07 15.93 -1.91
CA LEU A 229 -11.59 15.27 -3.12
C LEU A 229 -10.48 14.27 -2.82
N THR A 230 -9.53 14.63 -1.96
CA THR A 230 -8.41 13.73 -1.62
C THR A 230 -8.88 12.50 -0.86
N ILE A 231 -9.84 12.64 0.06
CA ILE A 231 -10.49 11.50 0.73
C ILE A 231 -11.17 10.59 -0.31
N THR A 232 -11.99 11.18 -1.18
CA THR A 232 -12.74 10.45 -2.21
C THR A 232 -11.80 9.69 -3.15
N ILE A 233 -10.75 10.37 -3.65
CA ILE A 233 -9.71 9.79 -4.50
C ILE A 233 -9.08 8.57 -3.82
N ASN A 234 -8.67 8.74 -2.55
CA ASN A 234 -7.94 7.67 -1.87
C ASN A 234 -8.84 6.47 -1.53
N VAL A 235 -10.09 6.68 -1.13
CA VAL A 235 -11.08 5.61 -0.93
C VAL A 235 -11.26 4.79 -2.22
N ILE A 236 -11.46 5.47 -3.35
CA ILE A 236 -11.65 4.79 -4.64
C ILE A 236 -10.36 4.06 -5.05
N MET A 237 -9.21 4.71 -4.95
CA MET A 237 -7.93 4.09 -5.32
C MET A 237 -7.58 2.89 -4.44
N ALA A 238 -7.81 2.96 -3.14
CA ALA A 238 -7.48 1.87 -2.22
C ALA A 238 -8.39 0.65 -2.40
N SER A 239 -9.59 0.80 -2.99
CA SER A 239 -10.61 -0.23 -3.08
C SER A 239 -10.19 -1.50 -3.85
N ALA A 240 -9.27 -1.41 -4.81
CA ALA A 240 -8.91 -2.57 -5.63
C ALA A 240 -7.56 -3.22 -5.28
N PHE A 241 -6.87 -2.80 -4.22
CA PHE A 241 -5.56 -3.37 -3.90
C PHE A 241 -5.62 -4.90 -3.74
N ALA A 242 -6.55 -5.39 -2.91
CA ALA A 242 -6.76 -6.82 -2.72
C ALA A 242 -7.20 -7.51 -4.01
N SER A 243 -8.09 -6.89 -4.79
CA SER A 243 -8.63 -7.44 -6.03
C SER A 243 -7.54 -7.59 -7.10
N ILE A 244 -6.63 -6.61 -7.25
CA ILE A 244 -5.49 -6.69 -8.18
C ILE A 244 -4.59 -7.87 -7.82
N LEU A 245 -4.26 -8.03 -6.53
CA LEU A 245 -3.39 -9.11 -6.07
C LEU A 245 -4.05 -10.48 -6.29
N ILE A 246 -5.33 -10.62 -5.94
CA ILE A 246 -6.07 -11.87 -6.10
C ILE A 246 -6.19 -12.21 -7.60
N TYR A 247 -6.51 -11.22 -8.44
CA TYR A 247 -6.59 -11.40 -9.89
C TYR A 247 -5.27 -11.88 -10.50
N ALA A 248 -4.14 -11.31 -10.05
CA ALA A 248 -2.82 -11.77 -10.47
C ALA A 248 -2.51 -13.21 -10.02
N ILE A 249 -2.98 -13.60 -8.82
CA ILE A 249 -2.83 -14.97 -8.31
C ILE A 249 -3.70 -15.96 -9.12
N GLU A 250 -4.90 -15.56 -9.52
CA GLU A 250 -5.78 -16.39 -10.36
C GLU A 250 -5.24 -16.60 -11.77
N LEU A 251 -4.51 -15.64 -12.32
CA LEU A 251 -3.79 -15.83 -13.58
C LEU A 251 -2.67 -16.87 -13.46
N VAL A 252 -2.03 -17.02 -12.27
CA VAL A 252 -0.90 -17.94 -12.06
C VAL A 252 -1.07 -18.70 -10.74
N PRO A 253 -2.06 -19.58 -10.61
CA PRO A 253 -2.42 -20.21 -9.34
C PRO A 253 -1.29 -21.03 -8.72
N ASN A 254 -0.42 -21.61 -9.55
CA ASN A 254 0.68 -22.47 -9.10
C ASN A 254 1.90 -21.69 -8.53
N ARG A 255 1.93 -20.35 -8.57
CA ARG A 255 3.06 -19.52 -8.15
C ARG A 255 2.65 -18.37 -7.22
N ILE A 256 1.73 -18.63 -6.28
CA ILE A 256 1.15 -17.64 -5.35
C ILE A 256 2.24 -16.83 -4.63
N GLY A 257 3.26 -17.49 -4.10
CA GLY A 257 4.36 -16.83 -3.38
C GLY A 257 5.19 -15.90 -4.27
N LEU A 258 5.45 -16.30 -5.52
CA LEU A 258 6.16 -15.48 -6.50
C LEU A 258 5.34 -14.23 -6.86
N ILE A 259 4.06 -14.40 -7.16
CA ILE A 259 3.16 -13.30 -7.52
C ILE A 259 3.01 -12.34 -6.33
N GLY A 260 2.77 -12.84 -5.13
CA GLY A 260 2.69 -12.01 -3.93
C GLY A 260 3.98 -11.23 -3.69
N GLY A 261 5.13 -11.88 -3.73
CA GLY A 261 6.45 -11.24 -3.58
C GLY A 261 6.73 -10.18 -4.65
N LEU A 262 6.41 -10.48 -5.92
CA LEU A 262 6.55 -9.55 -7.03
C LEU A 262 5.68 -8.30 -6.83
N PHE A 263 4.39 -8.47 -6.55
CA PHE A 263 3.47 -7.33 -6.42
C PHE A 263 3.77 -6.47 -5.19
N TYR A 264 4.08 -7.07 -4.04
CA TYR A 264 4.50 -6.30 -2.86
C TYR A 264 5.87 -5.64 -3.06
N GLY A 265 6.84 -6.36 -3.62
CA GLY A 265 8.17 -5.81 -3.91
C GLY A 265 8.12 -4.65 -4.90
N LEU A 266 7.36 -4.78 -5.99
CA LEU A 266 7.13 -3.71 -6.94
C LEU A 266 6.38 -2.53 -6.30
N ASN A 267 5.35 -2.81 -5.48
CA ASN A 267 4.58 -1.75 -4.82
C ASN A 267 5.47 -0.82 -4.01
N PHE A 268 6.35 -1.36 -3.19
CA PHE A 268 7.26 -0.56 -2.35
C PHE A 268 8.44 0.02 -3.14
N GLY A 269 9.05 -0.77 -4.02
CA GLY A 269 10.20 -0.33 -4.82
C GLY A 269 9.85 0.79 -5.80
N LEU A 270 8.73 0.64 -6.51
CA LEU A 270 8.25 1.65 -7.46
C LEU A 270 7.77 2.92 -6.75
N GLY A 271 7.27 2.82 -5.50
CA GLY A 271 6.94 3.99 -4.69
C GLY A 271 8.17 4.87 -4.45
N GLY A 272 9.31 4.28 -4.08
CA GLY A 272 10.57 5.02 -3.90
C GLY A 272 11.06 5.70 -5.19
N VAL A 273 11.00 5.01 -6.33
CA VAL A 273 11.33 5.58 -7.65
C VAL A 273 10.38 6.73 -7.99
N ALA A 274 9.08 6.55 -7.74
CA ALA A 274 8.08 7.59 -7.96
C ALA A 274 8.35 8.83 -7.09
N ALA A 275 8.65 8.66 -5.81
CA ALA A 275 8.98 9.76 -4.91
C ALA A 275 10.19 10.55 -5.39
N ALA A 276 11.27 9.87 -5.83
CA ALA A 276 12.46 10.52 -6.38
C ALA A 276 12.15 11.31 -7.65
N PHE A 277 11.40 10.72 -8.58
CA PHE A 277 10.99 11.41 -9.82
C PHE A 277 10.10 12.62 -9.54
N LEU A 278 9.11 12.47 -8.65
CA LEU A 278 8.23 13.56 -8.24
C LEU A 278 9.00 14.66 -7.51
N GLY A 279 10.05 14.33 -6.76
CA GLY A 279 10.95 15.28 -6.13
C GLY A 279 11.62 16.18 -7.16
N VAL A 280 12.23 15.59 -8.18
CA VAL A 280 12.85 16.35 -9.29
C VAL A 280 11.81 17.19 -10.04
N LEU A 281 10.61 16.68 -10.25
CA LEU A 281 9.53 17.41 -10.91
C LEU A 281 9.08 18.61 -10.06
N THR A 282 8.94 18.42 -8.75
CA THR A 282 8.55 19.47 -7.81
C THR A 282 9.62 20.55 -7.71
N GLU A 283 10.90 20.17 -7.66
CA GLU A 283 12.02 21.11 -7.60
C GLU A 283 12.09 22.02 -8.84
N ASN A 284 11.84 21.46 -10.02
CA ASN A 284 11.97 22.21 -11.28
C ASN A 284 10.71 23.02 -11.65
N TYR A 285 9.52 22.55 -11.28
CA TYR A 285 8.25 23.11 -11.78
C TYR A 285 7.27 23.52 -10.67
N GLY A 286 7.62 23.30 -9.42
CA GLY A 286 6.75 23.58 -8.28
C GLY A 286 5.73 22.45 -7.99
N VAL A 287 5.25 22.42 -6.74
CA VAL A 287 4.35 21.36 -6.27
C VAL A 287 2.97 21.41 -6.94
N GLU A 288 2.45 22.61 -7.26
CA GLU A 288 1.15 22.75 -7.94
C GLU A 288 1.17 22.15 -9.35
N THR A 289 2.24 22.44 -10.12
CA THR A 289 2.43 21.88 -11.46
C THR A 289 2.57 20.35 -11.41
N MET A 290 3.28 19.83 -10.41
CA MET A 290 3.40 18.40 -10.20
C MET A 290 2.02 17.76 -9.98
N TYR A 291 1.15 18.34 -9.13
CA TYR A 291 -0.22 17.84 -8.93
C TYR A 291 -1.08 17.93 -10.18
N PHE A 292 -0.94 19.01 -10.96
CA PHE A 292 -1.63 19.13 -12.24
C PHE A 292 -1.22 18.02 -13.21
N ILE A 293 0.07 17.74 -13.38
CA ILE A 293 0.55 16.63 -14.22
C ILE A 293 0.05 15.28 -13.70
N CYS A 294 0.16 15.05 -12.41
CA CYS A 294 -0.29 13.81 -11.78
C CYS A 294 -1.80 13.57 -11.89
N SER A 295 -2.61 14.63 -12.04
CA SER A 295 -4.07 14.51 -12.19
C SER A 295 -4.51 13.69 -13.39
N PHE A 296 -3.66 13.55 -14.41
CA PHE A 296 -3.90 12.75 -15.62
C PHE A 296 -3.49 11.28 -15.47
N LEU A 297 -2.76 10.90 -14.44
CA LEU A 297 -2.30 9.52 -14.25
C LEU A 297 -3.43 8.47 -14.25
N PRO A 298 -4.63 8.74 -13.69
CA PRO A 298 -5.72 7.77 -13.76
C PRO A 298 -6.18 7.42 -15.18
N LEU A 299 -5.87 8.24 -16.21
CA LEU A 299 -6.11 7.88 -17.61
C LEU A 299 -5.39 6.60 -18.03
N ALA A 300 -4.27 6.29 -17.41
CA ALA A 300 -3.58 5.01 -17.60
C ALA A 300 -4.47 3.80 -17.26
N GLY A 301 -5.54 4.02 -16.51
CA GLY A 301 -6.58 3.02 -16.23
C GLY A 301 -7.25 2.46 -17.48
N LEU A 302 -7.23 3.15 -18.61
CA LEU A 302 -7.69 2.64 -19.90
C LEU A 302 -6.95 1.36 -20.34
N MET A 303 -5.73 1.14 -19.85
CA MET A 303 -4.98 -0.09 -20.07
C MET A 303 -5.66 -1.33 -19.45
N ALA A 304 -6.58 -1.15 -18.49
CA ALA A 304 -7.38 -2.24 -17.94
C ALA A 304 -8.25 -2.94 -19.02
N TRP A 305 -8.47 -2.28 -20.18
CA TRP A 305 -9.14 -2.90 -21.32
C TRP A 305 -8.43 -4.17 -21.82
N PHE A 306 -7.15 -4.25 -21.66
CA PHE A 306 -6.33 -5.38 -22.09
C PHE A 306 -6.24 -6.51 -21.06
N LEU A 307 -6.92 -6.38 -19.90
CA LEU A 307 -7.00 -7.47 -18.93
C LEU A 307 -7.82 -8.64 -19.50
N PRO A 308 -7.29 -9.87 -19.46
CA PRO A 308 -8.05 -11.05 -19.84
C PRO A 308 -9.23 -11.21 -18.89
N ARG A 309 -10.41 -11.49 -19.39
CA ARG A 309 -11.58 -11.78 -18.55
C ARG A 309 -11.41 -13.16 -17.92
N ILE A 310 -11.34 -13.19 -16.60
CA ILE A 310 -11.43 -14.43 -15.82
C ILE A 310 -12.94 -14.65 -15.59
N GLU A 311 -13.47 -15.78 -16.03
CA GLU A 311 -14.85 -16.16 -15.70
C GLU A 311 -14.91 -16.38 -14.20
N GLU A 312 -15.69 -15.54 -13.53
CA GLU A 312 -15.98 -15.66 -12.11
C GLU A 312 -17.03 -16.77 -11.98
N GLY A 313 -16.60 -17.98 -11.54
CA GLY A 313 -17.46 -19.10 -11.26
C GLY A 313 -18.28 -18.93 -9.99
#